data_a57646fcdb1f59e8a1a9f0dc01052027
#
_entry.id   a57646fcdb1f59e8a1a9f0dc01052027
#
_cell.length_a   1.000
_cell.length_b   1.000
_cell.length_c   1.000
_cell.angle_alpha   90.00
_cell.angle_beta   90.00
_cell.angle_gamma   90.00
#
_symmetry.space_group_name_H-M   'P 1'
#
loop_
_entity.id
_entity.type
_entity.pdbx_description
1 polymer ?
#
loop_
_entity_poly.entity_id
_entity_poly.type
_entity_poly.pdbx_seq_one_letter_code
_entity_poly.pdbx_strand_id
1 'polypeptide(L)' 'MTFTIEIEQEEDGRWLSEVLELPGVLAYGQTQDEAIAHVQALALRVIADRLEHGETVPQMANIFSVTQ' A
#
# COMPACT_ATOMS: atom_id res chain seq x y z
N MET A 1 -13.56 1.14 1.74
CA MET A 1 -12.42 0.94 0.86
C MET A 1 -11.44 -0.06 1.46
N THR A 2 -10.91 -0.93 0.63
CA THR A 2 -9.93 -1.93 1.10
C THR A 2 -8.81 -2.06 0.07
N PHE A 3 -7.58 -2.04 0.56
CA PHE A 3 -6.44 -2.44 -0.25
C PHE A 3 -6.06 -3.87 0.11
N THR A 4 -5.80 -4.67 -0.89
CA THR A 4 -5.43 -6.08 -0.71
C THR A 4 -3.92 -6.20 -0.66
N ILE A 5 -3.40 -6.77 0.41
CA ILE A 5 -1.97 -7.05 0.55
C ILE A 5 -1.76 -8.54 0.32
N GLU A 6 -0.98 -8.86 -0.71
CA GLU A 6 -0.54 -10.22 -0.97
C GLU A 6 0.84 -10.38 -0.38
N ILE A 7 1.07 -11.51 0.29
CA ILE A 7 2.34 -11.75 0.97
C ILE A 7 2.91 -13.11 0.58
N GLU A 8 4.22 -13.15 0.41
CA GLU A 8 4.92 -14.34 -0.05
C GLU A 8 6.31 -14.39 0.61
N GLN A 9 6.76 -15.58 0.98
CA GLN A 9 8.11 -15.74 1.49
C GLN A 9 9.07 -16.08 0.35
N GLU A 10 10.19 -15.35 0.31
CA GLU A 10 11.24 -15.58 -0.66
C GLU A 10 12.13 -16.75 -0.24
N GLU A 11 12.91 -17.27 -1.20
CA GLU A 11 13.79 -18.41 -0.93
C GLU A 11 14.84 -18.11 0.14
N ASP A 12 15.26 -16.86 0.25
CA ASP A 12 16.25 -16.45 1.26
C ASP A 12 15.64 -16.18 2.64
N GLY A 13 14.34 -16.42 2.80
CA GLY A 13 13.65 -16.28 4.07
C GLY A 13 12.99 -14.92 4.29
N ARG A 14 13.28 -13.92 3.46
CA ARG A 14 12.60 -12.62 3.55
C ARG A 14 11.16 -12.75 3.11
N TRP A 15 10.36 -11.80 3.55
CA TRP A 15 8.95 -11.71 3.14
C TRP A 15 8.75 -10.56 2.19
N LEU A 16 8.01 -10.81 1.11
CA LEU A 16 7.60 -9.79 0.15
C LEU A 16 6.12 -9.51 0.34
N SER A 17 5.75 -8.25 0.38
CA SER A 17 4.36 -7.81 0.42
C SER A 17 4.09 -6.87 -0.76
N GLU A 18 2.87 -6.93 -1.28
CA GLU A 18 2.48 -6.11 -2.43
C GLU A 18 1.04 -5.66 -2.26
N VAL A 19 0.75 -4.41 -2.61
CA VAL A 19 -0.61 -3.89 -2.66
C VAL A 19 -1.12 -4.06 -4.08
N LEU A 20 -2.08 -4.95 -4.26
CA LEU A 20 -2.55 -5.34 -5.61
C LEU A 20 -3.17 -4.19 -6.39
N GLU A 21 -3.86 -3.28 -5.71
CA GLU A 21 -4.54 -2.15 -6.34
C GLU A 21 -3.59 -1.00 -6.70
N LEU A 22 -2.35 -1.06 -6.24
CA LEU A 22 -1.34 -0.04 -6.51
C LEU A 22 -0.12 -0.70 -7.13
N PRO A 23 -0.11 -0.89 -8.46
CA PRO A 23 1.00 -1.56 -9.13
C PRO A 23 2.35 -0.91 -8.81
N GLY A 24 3.33 -1.73 -8.49
CA GLY A 24 4.66 -1.25 -8.11
C GLY A 24 4.82 -0.92 -6.64
N VAL A 25 3.77 -0.96 -5.85
CA VAL A 25 3.85 -0.73 -4.39
C VAL A 25 4.08 -2.07 -3.71
N LEU A 26 5.34 -2.34 -3.41
CA LEU A 26 5.77 -3.56 -2.75
C LEU A 26 6.90 -3.26 -1.77
N ALA A 27 7.08 -4.14 -0.80
CA ALA A 27 8.11 -3.98 0.23
C ALA A 27 8.55 -5.32 0.77
N TYR A 28 9.75 -5.35 1.33
CA TYR A 28 10.30 -6.54 1.97
C TYR A 28 10.36 -6.34 3.48
N GLY A 29 10.44 -7.46 4.19
CA GLY A 29 10.69 -7.48 5.63
C GLY A 29 11.32 -8.80 6.04
N GLN A 30 11.94 -8.81 7.21
CA GLN A 30 12.52 -10.02 7.78
C GLN A 30 11.43 -10.93 8.36
N THR A 31 10.30 -10.33 8.72
CA THR A 31 9.12 -11.05 9.20
C THR A 31 7.91 -10.64 8.35
N GLN A 32 6.85 -11.45 8.43
CA GLN A 32 5.60 -11.16 7.76
C GLN A 32 5.03 -9.81 8.22
N ASP A 33 4.99 -9.59 9.53
CA ASP A 33 4.46 -8.35 10.10
C ASP A 33 5.27 -7.13 9.67
N GLU A 34 6.58 -7.28 9.58
CA GLU A 34 7.46 -6.19 9.12
C GLU A 34 7.19 -5.84 7.66
N ALA A 35 7.08 -6.85 6.80
CA ALA A 35 6.78 -6.63 5.39
C ALA A 35 5.43 -5.94 5.20
N ILE A 36 4.42 -6.35 5.97
CA ILE A 36 3.08 -5.74 5.93
C ILE A 36 3.16 -4.28 6.38
N ALA A 37 3.84 -3.99 7.47
CA ALA A 37 3.97 -2.63 7.97
C ALA A 37 4.69 -1.73 6.97
N HIS A 38 5.76 -2.25 6.36
CA HIS A 38 6.52 -1.51 5.35
C HIS A 38 5.69 -1.17 4.11
N VAL A 39 4.91 -2.13 3.60
CA VAL A 39 4.09 -1.88 2.41
C VAL A 39 2.91 -0.96 2.72
N GLN A 40 2.35 -1.04 3.92
CA GLN A 40 1.29 -0.11 4.33
C GLN A 40 1.82 1.32 4.37
N ALA A 41 2.98 1.53 4.97
CA ALA A 41 3.60 2.85 5.03
C ALA A 41 3.90 3.38 3.63
N LEU A 42 4.46 2.51 2.76
CA LEU A 42 4.76 2.89 1.38
C LEU A 42 3.49 3.26 0.63
N ALA A 43 2.42 2.45 0.76
CA ALA A 43 1.15 2.73 0.10
C ALA A 43 0.59 4.09 0.50
N LEU A 44 0.63 4.41 1.79
CA LEU A 44 0.11 5.68 2.28
C LEU A 44 0.93 6.87 1.75
N ARG A 45 2.26 6.71 1.65
CA ARG A 45 3.11 7.75 1.06
C ARG A 45 2.82 7.95 -0.42
N VAL A 46 2.61 6.86 -1.15
CA VAL A 46 2.29 6.92 -2.59
C VAL A 46 0.94 7.61 -2.80
N ILE A 47 -0.06 7.24 -2.00
CA ILE A 47 -1.39 7.85 -2.08
C ILE A 47 -1.31 9.34 -1.77
N ALA A 48 -0.60 9.71 -0.70
CA ALA A 48 -0.44 11.11 -0.34
C ALA A 48 0.23 11.91 -1.46
N ASP A 49 1.28 11.33 -2.06
CA ASP A 49 1.99 11.97 -3.16
C ASP A 49 1.07 12.21 -4.37
N ARG A 50 0.28 11.21 -4.74
CA ARG A 50 -0.66 11.33 -5.85
C ARG A 50 -1.69 12.43 -5.60
N LEU A 51 -2.25 12.46 -4.40
CA LEU A 51 -3.24 13.48 -4.04
C LEU A 51 -2.63 14.89 -4.06
N GLU A 52 -1.40 15.04 -3.60
CA GLU A 52 -0.70 16.33 -3.62
C GLU A 52 -0.43 16.82 -5.04
N HIS A 53 -0.29 15.90 -5.99
CA HIS A 53 -0.07 16.24 -7.40
C HIS A 53 -1.37 16.30 -8.20
N GLY A 54 -2.52 16.28 -7.55
CA GLY A 54 -3.82 16.41 -8.20
C GLY A 54 -4.29 15.15 -8.92
N GLU A 55 -3.66 14.01 -8.70
CA GLU A 55 -4.08 12.76 -9.30
C GLU A 55 -5.24 12.16 -8.52
N THR A 56 -6.12 11.45 -9.23
CA THR A 56 -7.21 10.75 -8.56
C THR A 56 -6.74 9.39 -8.07
N VAL A 57 -7.22 9.01 -6.88
CA VAL A 57 -7.02 7.68 -6.34
C VAL A 57 -8.41 7.10 -6.07
N PRO A 58 -8.97 6.35 -7.05
CA PRO A 58 -10.36 5.88 -6.95
C PRO A 58 -10.65 5.09 -5.68
N GLN A 59 -9.66 4.35 -5.17
CA GLN A 59 -9.81 3.57 -3.94
C GLN A 59 -10.05 4.44 -2.72
N MET A 60 -9.79 5.75 -2.81
CA MET A 60 -9.96 6.69 -1.70
C MET A 60 -11.32 7.37 -1.71
N ALA A 61 -12.19 7.08 -2.69
CA ALA A 61 -13.42 7.82 -2.91
C ALA A 61 -14.37 7.84 -1.69
N ASN A 62 -14.33 6.81 -0.85
CA ASN A 62 -15.23 6.68 0.28
C ASN A 62 -14.59 6.92 1.65
N ILE A 63 -13.33 7.35 1.69
CA ILE A 63 -12.62 7.58 2.95
C ILE A 63 -12.92 8.96 3.53
N PHE A 64 -13.03 9.95 2.67
CA PHE A 64 -13.28 11.33 3.07
C PHE A 64 -14.63 11.79 2.53
N SER A 65 -15.39 12.49 3.34
CA SER A 65 -16.59 13.15 2.87
C SER A 65 -16.46 14.66 3.10
N VAL A 66 -16.90 15.42 2.11
CA VAL A 66 -16.84 16.88 2.18
C VAL A 66 -18.22 17.40 2.56
N THR A 67 -18.32 18.13 3.67
CA THR A 67 -19.53 18.78 4.11
C THR A 67 -19.48 20.26 3.72
N GLN A 68 -20.49 20.67 2.99
CA GLN A 68 -20.55 22.05 2.45
C GLN A 68 -21.47 22.90 3.30
#